data_7de9e3d0fb03774279a0a2832abde470
#
_entry.id   7de9e3d0fb03774279a0a2832abde470
#
_cell.length_a   1.000
_cell.length_b   1.000
_cell.length_c   1.000
_cell.angle_alpha   90.00
_cell.angle_beta   90.00
_cell.angle_gamma   90.00
#
_symmetry.space_group_name_H-M   'P 1'
#
loop_
_entity.id
_entity.type
_entity.pdbx_description
1 polymer ?
#
loop_
_entity_poly.entity_id
_entity_poly.type
_entity_poly.pdbx_seq_one_letter_code
_entity_poly.pdbx_strand_id
1 'polypeptide(L)'
;MLTLWNRYLCHRLESDTQVLVTSLLVIMLCYGSILTTRIVITTFLSANSQSYFSPWILALPQILLLIFVLIVCSRGRVFSYKDLRLQPPKSWRSYFVAVLCVPANILFVVLYMVIVTRLELTFFYTPEIPKNILGSGWFILANLFAICLFVPVVEEIFFRGFLLKLLITKWSVFSSVVLTSLVFAVLHGHLGLLIPVFTCSAVISILYIRSRSIYPPILTHGCMNLLVVMVAASA
;
A
#
# COMPACT_ATOMS: atom_id res chain seq x y z
N MET A 1 -37.52 21.13 -9.21
CA MET A 1 -36.05 21.18 -9.21
C MET A 1 -35.42 20.50 -7.98
N LEU A 2 -35.87 20.79 -6.75
CA LEU A 2 -35.37 20.16 -5.50
C LEU A 2 -35.48 18.64 -5.46
N THR A 3 -36.53 18.04 -6.03
CA THR A 3 -36.75 16.58 -6.04
C THR A 3 -35.78 15.81 -6.94
N LEU A 4 -35.37 16.38 -8.07
CA LEU A 4 -34.40 15.79 -8.98
C LEU A 4 -32.97 15.84 -8.40
N TRP A 5 -32.66 16.97 -7.74
CA TRP A 5 -31.38 17.15 -7.02
C TRP A 5 -31.24 16.19 -5.86
N ASN A 6 -32.30 16.00 -5.04
CA ASN A 6 -32.30 15.02 -3.95
C ASN A 6 -32.19 13.59 -4.45
N ARG A 7 -32.85 13.21 -5.56
CA ARG A 7 -32.69 11.88 -6.17
C ARG A 7 -31.27 11.67 -6.70
N TYR A 8 -30.67 12.67 -7.34
CA TYR A 8 -29.29 12.58 -7.82
C TYR A 8 -28.29 12.42 -6.67
N LEU A 9 -28.44 13.17 -5.59
CA LEU A 9 -27.60 13.05 -4.39
C LEU A 9 -27.77 11.70 -3.71
N CYS A 10 -29.00 11.21 -3.54
CA CYS A 10 -29.26 9.88 -2.97
C CYS A 10 -28.64 8.77 -3.80
N HIS A 11 -28.81 8.79 -5.12
CA HIS A 11 -28.25 7.79 -6.01
C HIS A 11 -26.71 7.83 -6.03
N ARG A 12 -26.09 8.99 -5.90
CA ARG A 12 -24.65 9.16 -5.81
C ARG A 12 -24.12 8.62 -4.47
N LEU A 13 -24.79 8.91 -3.37
CA LEU A 13 -24.40 8.41 -2.04
C LEU A 13 -24.52 6.88 -1.93
N GLU A 14 -25.56 6.28 -2.53
CA GLU A 14 -25.70 4.81 -2.61
C GLU A 14 -24.58 4.20 -3.45
N SER A 15 -24.27 4.77 -4.62
CA SER A 15 -23.21 4.25 -5.48
C SER A 15 -21.82 4.34 -4.82
N ASP A 16 -21.53 5.44 -4.11
CA ASP A 16 -20.27 5.60 -3.36
C ASP A 16 -20.15 4.61 -2.21
N THR A 17 -21.27 4.31 -1.53
CA THR A 17 -21.28 3.32 -0.44
C THR A 17 -21.10 1.91 -0.98
N GLN A 18 -21.74 1.57 -2.10
CA GLN A 18 -21.54 0.28 -2.76
C GLN A 18 -20.08 0.10 -3.21
N VAL A 19 -19.47 1.14 -3.78
CA VAL A 19 -18.06 1.11 -4.18
C VAL A 19 -17.15 0.91 -2.97
N LEU A 20 -17.42 1.57 -1.84
CA LEU A 20 -16.65 1.39 -0.61
C LEU A 20 -16.77 -0.04 -0.06
N VAL A 21 -17.99 -0.57 0.04
CA VAL A 21 -18.23 -1.94 0.51
C VAL A 21 -17.54 -2.96 -0.41
N THR A 22 -17.67 -2.77 -1.73
CA THR A 22 -17.00 -3.65 -2.71
C THR A 22 -15.48 -3.56 -2.58
N SER A 23 -14.92 -2.37 -2.30
CA SER A 23 -13.49 -2.19 -2.07
C SER A 23 -13.01 -2.99 -0.85
N LEU A 24 -13.75 -2.96 0.25
CA LEU A 24 -13.44 -3.75 1.45
C LEU A 24 -13.52 -5.25 1.17
N LEU A 25 -14.53 -5.71 0.43
CA LEU A 25 -14.64 -7.11 0.02
C LEU A 25 -13.46 -7.55 -0.86
N VAL A 26 -13.04 -6.71 -1.81
CA VAL A 26 -11.86 -7.01 -2.66
C VAL A 26 -10.59 -7.08 -1.82
N ILE A 27 -10.40 -6.18 -0.85
CA ILE A 27 -9.28 -6.23 0.09
C ILE A 27 -9.30 -7.56 0.86
N MET A 28 -10.45 -7.96 1.40
CA MET A 28 -10.59 -9.23 2.13
C MET A 28 -10.29 -10.44 1.25
N LEU A 29 -10.76 -10.46 0.01
CA LEU A 29 -10.47 -11.52 -0.96
C LEU A 29 -8.97 -11.58 -1.30
N CYS A 30 -8.33 -10.43 -1.51
CA CYS A 30 -6.89 -10.36 -1.75
C CYS A 30 -6.10 -10.90 -0.55
N TYR A 31 -6.46 -10.50 0.66
CA TYR A 31 -5.82 -11.00 1.88
C TYR A 31 -6.04 -12.52 2.06
N GLY A 32 -7.26 -12.99 1.84
CA GLY A 32 -7.58 -14.43 1.86
C GLY A 32 -6.78 -15.22 0.82
N SER A 33 -6.57 -14.66 -0.38
CA SER A 33 -5.76 -15.29 -1.43
C SER A 33 -4.27 -15.38 -1.06
N ILE A 34 -3.73 -14.37 -0.36
CA ILE A 34 -2.36 -14.41 0.17
C ILE A 34 -2.22 -15.56 1.18
N LEU A 35 -3.15 -15.67 2.13
CA LEU A 35 -3.13 -16.72 3.15
C LEU A 35 -3.20 -18.11 2.54
N THR A 36 -4.16 -18.33 1.63
CA THR A 36 -4.32 -19.64 0.96
C THR A 36 -3.11 -19.99 0.11
N THR A 37 -2.58 -19.07 -0.68
CA THR A 37 -1.38 -19.29 -1.50
C THR A 37 -0.18 -19.59 -0.60
N ARG A 38 -0.02 -18.88 0.52
CA ARG A 38 1.05 -19.11 1.49
C ARG A 38 0.96 -20.52 2.09
N ILE A 39 -0.22 -20.95 2.51
CA ILE A 39 -0.45 -22.31 3.03
C ILE A 39 -0.09 -23.35 1.98
N VAL A 40 -0.57 -23.20 0.75
CA VAL A 40 -0.25 -24.14 -0.35
C VAL A 40 1.26 -24.22 -0.58
N ILE A 41 1.95 -23.10 -0.67
CA ILE A 41 3.39 -23.06 -0.93
C ILE A 41 4.19 -23.67 0.23
N THR A 42 3.82 -23.36 1.49
CA THR A 42 4.52 -23.95 2.65
C THR A 42 4.27 -25.45 2.79
N THR A 43 3.15 -25.94 2.26
CA THR A 43 2.82 -27.38 2.32
C THR A 43 3.52 -28.18 1.22
N PHE A 44 3.64 -27.61 0.00
CA PHE A 44 4.06 -28.38 -1.17
C PHE A 44 5.47 -28.04 -1.68
N LEU A 45 6.09 -26.93 -1.25
CA LEU A 45 7.41 -26.51 -1.70
C LEU A 45 8.46 -26.64 -0.60
N SER A 46 9.69 -27.00 -0.99
CA SER A 46 10.85 -26.96 -0.09
C SER A 46 11.14 -25.51 0.37
N ALA A 47 11.77 -25.36 1.54
CA ALA A 47 12.13 -24.06 2.10
C ALA A 47 12.91 -23.16 1.12
N ASN A 48 13.83 -23.75 0.34
CA ASN A 48 14.57 -23.01 -0.68
C ASN A 48 13.67 -22.50 -1.80
N SER A 49 12.73 -23.34 -2.27
CA SER A 49 11.79 -22.92 -3.33
C SER A 49 10.80 -21.87 -2.84
N GLN A 50 10.39 -21.91 -1.57
CA GLN A 50 9.48 -20.93 -0.97
C GLN A 50 10.02 -19.50 -1.06
N SER A 51 11.32 -19.32 -0.82
CA SER A 51 11.93 -17.98 -0.85
C SER A 51 11.89 -17.33 -2.23
N TYR A 52 12.05 -18.12 -3.31
CA TYR A 52 12.00 -17.61 -4.68
C TYR A 52 10.61 -17.11 -5.08
N PHE A 53 9.56 -17.75 -4.58
CA PHE A 53 8.17 -17.40 -4.91
C PHE A 53 7.54 -16.41 -3.96
N SER A 54 8.15 -16.15 -2.80
CA SER A 54 7.61 -15.25 -1.76
C SER A 54 7.20 -13.86 -2.30
N PRO A 55 7.98 -13.13 -3.10
CA PRO A 55 7.57 -11.84 -3.64
C PRO A 55 6.38 -11.92 -4.60
N TRP A 56 6.28 -13.00 -5.36
CA TRP A 56 5.19 -13.21 -6.30
C TRP A 56 3.88 -13.58 -5.63
N ILE A 57 3.93 -14.25 -4.47
CA ILE A 57 2.75 -14.49 -3.63
C ILE A 57 2.14 -13.16 -3.19
N LEU A 58 2.99 -12.18 -2.86
CA LEU A 58 2.54 -10.83 -2.51
C LEU A 58 2.09 -10.02 -3.73
N ALA A 59 2.68 -10.26 -4.90
CA ALA A 59 2.38 -9.54 -6.12
C ALA A 59 1.06 -9.98 -6.78
N LEU A 60 0.70 -11.27 -6.72
CA LEU A 60 -0.52 -11.78 -7.36
C LEU A 60 -1.81 -11.10 -6.88
N PRO A 61 -2.05 -10.92 -5.57
CA PRO A 61 -3.24 -10.21 -5.09
C PRO A 61 -3.30 -8.75 -5.55
N GLN A 62 -2.16 -8.12 -5.79
CA GLN A 62 -2.10 -6.75 -6.28
C GLN A 62 -2.71 -6.63 -7.69
N ILE A 63 -2.61 -7.67 -8.51
CA ILE A 63 -3.26 -7.72 -9.83
C ILE A 63 -4.79 -7.60 -9.67
N LEU A 64 -5.37 -8.26 -8.68
CA LEU A 64 -6.81 -8.16 -8.40
C LEU A 64 -7.21 -6.75 -7.96
N LEU A 65 -6.42 -6.10 -7.10
CA LEU A 65 -6.64 -4.70 -6.71
C LEU A 65 -6.59 -3.78 -7.93
N LEU A 66 -5.60 -3.96 -8.79
CA LEU A 66 -5.45 -3.16 -10.00
C LEU A 66 -6.63 -3.36 -10.95
N ILE A 67 -7.01 -4.61 -11.24
CA ILE A 67 -8.16 -4.93 -12.09
C ILE A 67 -9.43 -4.29 -11.52
N PHE A 68 -9.65 -4.37 -10.22
CA PHE A 68 -10.80 -3.75 -9.57
C PHE A 68 -10.83 -2.23 -9.81
N VAL A 69 -9.71 -1.53 -9.56
CA VAL A 69 -9.62 -0.07 -9.80
C VAL A 69 -9.90 0.26 -11.26
N LEU A 70 -9.32 -0.50 -12.21
CA LEU A 70 -9.53 -0.30 -13.64
C LEU A 70 -10.99 -0.49 -14.04
N ILE A 71 -11.68 -1.51 -13.49
CA ILE A 71 -13.13 -1.73 -13.73
C ILE A 71 -13.95 -0.56 -13.19
N VAL A 72 -13.66 -0.06 -11.97
CA VAL A 72 -14.40 1.07 -11.41
C VAL A 72 -14.17 2.34 -12.24
N CYS A 73 -12.93 2.62 -12.62
CA CYS A 73 -12.58 3.77 -13.46
C CYS A 73 -13.20 3.69 -14.86
N SER A 74 -13.25 2.51 -15.47
CA SER A 74 -13.83 2.32 -16.82
C SER A 74 -15.33 2.58 -16.84
N ARG A 75 -16.04 2.28 -15.74
CA ARG A 75 -17.47 2.58 -15.61
C ARG A 75 -17.76 4.07 -15.47
N GLY A 76 -16.80 4.87 -14.99
CA GLY A 76 -16.82 6.34 -14.96
C GLY A 76 -17.95 7.01 -14.16
N ARG A 77 -18.81 6.24 -13.47
CA ARG A 77 -20.00 6.75 -12.78
C ARG A 77 -19.67 7.50 -11.47
N VAL A 78 -18.72 6.96 -10.71
CA VAL A 78 -18.33 7.46 -9.38
C VAL A 78 -16.89 7.96 -9.39
N PHE A 79 -16.03 7.29 -10.17
CA PHE A 79 -14.60 7.50 -10.20
C PHE A 79 -14.07 7.34 -11.63
N SER A 80 -13.07 8.13 -12.00
CA SER A 80 -12.48 8.14 -13.35
C SER A 80 -10.96 8.04 -13.29
N TYR A 81 -10.31 7.70 -14.41
CA TYR A 81 -8.84 7.66 -14.50
C TYR A 81 -8.15 8.97 -14.13
N LYS A 82 -8.80 10.14 -14.37
CA LYS A 82 -8.28 11.46 -13.98
C LYS A 82 -8.18 11.59 -12.46
N ASP A 83 -9.03 10.88 -11.74
CA ASP A 83 -9.06 10.90 -10.28
C ASP A 83 -7.86 10.20 -9.66
N LEU A 84 -7.22 9.26 -10.34
CA LEU A 84 -6.02 8.56 -9.90
C LEU A 84 -4.78 9.46 -9.84
N ARG A 85 -4.82 10.64 -10.47
CA ARG A 85 -3.70 11.60 -10.54
C ARG A 85 -2.41 10.98 -11.13
N LEU A 86 -2.58 10.17 -12.19
CA LEU A 86 -1.49 9.56 -12.97
C LEU A 86 -0.81 10.61 -13.87
N GLN A 87 -0.31 11.67 -13.24
CA GLN A 87 0.38 12.77 -13.92
C GLN A 87 1.54 13.26 -13.05
N PRO A 88 2.63 13.76 -13.63
CA PRO A 88 3.73 14.32 -12.88
C PRO A 88 3.29 15.47 -11.97
N PRO A 89 3.93 15.66 -10.81
CA PRO A 89 3.65 16.80 -9.96
C PRO A 89 4.03 18.10 -10.66
N LYS A 90 3.31 19.19 -10.38
CA LYS A 90 3.58 20.50 -10.99
C LYS A 90 4.95 21.08 -10.62
N SER A 91 5.56 20.60 -9.52
CA SER A 91 6.84 21.06 -9.04
C SER A 91 7.76 19.88 -8.76
N TRP A 92 9.00 19.93 -9.24
CA TRP A 92 10.06 18.98 -8.94
C TRP A 92 10.37 18.89 -7.43
N ARG A 93 10.06 19.94 -6.67
CA ARG A 93 10.18 19.95 -5.20
C ARG A 93 9.42 18.79 -4.55
N SER A 94 8.35 18.32 -5.17
CA SER A 94 7.59 17.17 -4.66
C SER A 94 8.42 15.88 -4.68
N TYR A 95 9.29 15.68 -5.65
CA TYR A 95 10.22 14.56 -5.67
C TYR A 95 11.33 14.73 -4.63
N PHE A 96 11.82 15.94 -4.43
CA PHE A 96 12.79 16.22 -3.38
C PHE A 96 12.22 15.92 -1.99
N VAL A 97 10.98 16.35 -1.71
CA VAL A 97 10.26 16.01 -0.47
C VAL A 97 10.06 14.50 -0.34
N ALA A 98 9.71 13.81 -1.44
CA ALA A 98 9.56 12.36 -1.45
C ALA A 98 10.86 11.64 -1.02
N VAL A 99 12.00 12.08 -1.55
CA VAL A 99 13.31 11.53 -1.17
C VAL A 99 13.64 11.84 0.30
N LEU A 100 13.33 13.04 0.80
CA LEU A 100 13.54 13.39 2.22
C LEU A 100 12.62 12.62 3.17
N CYS A 101 11.43 12.21 2.73
CA CYS A 101 10.54 11.37 3.54
C CYS A 101 11.15 9.99 3.84
N VAL A 102 12.04 9.48 2.98
CA VAL A 102 12.66 8.16 3.18
C VAL A 102 13.53 8.13 4.45
N PRO A 103 14.58 8.95 4.61
CA PRO A 103 15.38 8.95 5.83
C PRO A 103 14.59 9.35 7.07
N ALA A 104 13.57 10.22 6.94
CA ALA A 104 12.70 10.58 8.06
C ALA A 104 11.89 9.37 8.57
N ASN A 105 11.33 8.56 7.67
CA ASN A 105 10.64 7.32 8.03
C ASN A 105 11.61 6.29 8.63
N ILE A 106 12.82 6.14 8.07
CA ILE A 106 13.82 5.22 8.62
C ILE A 106 14.18 5.63 10.05
N LEU A 107 14.47 6.91 10.29
CA LEU A 107 14.75 7.41 11.62
C LEU A 107 13.62 7.10 12.59
N PHE A 108 12.37 7.29 12.15
CA PHE A 108 11.20 6.94 12.98
C PHE A 108 11.16 5.44 13.30
N VAL A 109 11.38 4.56 12.32
CA VAL A 109 11.40 3.10 12.51
C VAL A 109 12.53 2.69 13.46
N VAL A 110 13.73 3.26 13.32
CA VAL A 110 14.86 3.00 14.22
C VAL A 110 14.53 3.42 15.64
N LEU A 111 13.98 4.62 15.84
CA LEU A 111 13.57 5.10 17.16
C LEU A 111 12.47 4.21 17.76
N TYR A 112 11.50 3.83 16.95
CA TYR A 112 10.46 2.88 17.38
C TYR A 112 11.08 1.55 17.84
N MET A 113 11.99 0.96 17.08
CA MET A 113 12.66 -0.30 17.42
C MET A 113 13.49 -0.16 18.72
N VAL A 114 14.20 0.95 18.89
CA VAL A 114 14.95 1.22 20.13
C VAL A 114 14.00 1.25 21.34
N ILE A 115 12.87 1.96 21.23
CA ILE A 115 11.89 2.07 22.31
C ILE A 115 11.30 0.70 22.64
N VAL A 116 10.83 -0.02 21.62
CA VAL A 116 10.19 -1.34 21.78
C VAL A 116 11.16 -2.35 22.40
N THR A 117 12.43 -2.33 21.99
CA THR A 117 13.46 -3.22 22.53
C THR A 117 13.82 -2.84 23.97
N ARG A 118 13.96 -1.54 24.27
CA ARG A 118 14.30 -1.07 25.63
C ARG A 118 13.19 -1.34 26.65
N LEU A 119 11.93 -1.32 26.20
CA LEU A 119 10.76 -1.60 27.02
C LEU A 119 10.36 -3.09 27.00
N GLU A 120 11.12 -3.94 26.31
CA GLU A 120 10.88 -5.38 26.17
C GLU A 120 9.47 -5.73 25.66
N LEU A 121 8.90 -4.87 24.79
CA LEU A 121 7.57 -5.04 24.22
C LEU A 121 7.61 -6.06 23.06
N THR A 122 7.80 -7.33 23.37
CA THR A 122 8.04 -8.43 22.40
C THR A 122 6.97 -8.55 21.33
N PHE A 123 5.70 -8.28 21.66
CA PHE A 123 4.59 -8.29 20.68
C PHE A 123 4.75 -7.25 19.56
N PHE A 124 5.52 -6.20 19.80
CA PHE A 124 5.77 -5.11 18.86
C PHE A 124 7.12 -5.20 18.16
N TYR A 125 7.84 -6.30 18.30
CA TYR A 125 9.05 -6.53 17.52
C TYR A 125 8.69 -6.72 16.05
N THR A 126 9.45 -6.11 15.16
CA THR A 126 9.24 -6.31 13.71
C THR A 126 9.65 -7.73 13.32
N PRO A 127 8.92 -8.35 12.36
CA PRO A 127 9.30 -9.68 11.89
C PRO A 127 10.65 -9.64 11.17
N GLU A 128 11.39 -10.73 11.28
CA GLU A 128 12.60 -10.92 10.49
C GLU A 128 12.25 -11.08 9.00
N ILE A 129 13.04 -10.44 8.16
CA ILE A 129 12.92 -10.58 6.70
C ILE A 129 13.85 -11.69 6.28
N PRO A 130 13.38 -12.68 5.49
CA PRO A 130 14.25 -13.76 5.01
C PRO A 130 15.44 -13.20 4.22
N LYS A 131 16.67 -13.59 4.60
CA LYS A 131 17.92 -13.16 3.93
C LYS A 131 17.91 -13.47 2.43
N ASN A 132 17.26 -14.55 2.03
CA ASN A 132 17.13 -15.01 0.66
C ASN A 132 15.86 -14.53 -0.05
N ILE A 133 15.22 -13.46 0.43
CA ILE A 133 13.98 -12.92 -0.15
C ILE A 133 14.13 -12.55 -1.64
N LEU A 134 15.33 -12.18 -2.06
CA LEU A 134 15.62 -11.89 -3.47
C LEU A 134 15.86 -13.15 -4.31
N GLY A 135 16.07 -14.32 -3.67
CA GLY A 135 16.43 -15.53 -4.38
C GLY A 135 17.87 -15.49 -4.93
N SER A 136 18.10 -16.11 -6.09
CA SER A 136 19.41 -16.15 -6.76
C SER A 136 19.30 -16.00 -8.28
N GLY A 137 20.40 -15.65 -8.95
CA GLY A 137 20.44 -15.48 -10.40
C GLY A 137 19.45 -14.45 -10.90
N TRP A 138 18.69 -14.76 -11.95
CA TRP A 138 17.70 -13.86 -12.54
C TRP A 138 16.52 -13.51 -11.62
N PHE A 139 16.23 -14.34 -10.62
CA PHE A 139 15.19 -14.06 -9.64
C PHE A 139 15.46 -12.79 -8.83
N ILE A 140 16.74 -12.42 -8.62
CA ILE A 140 17.10 -11.18 -7.91
C ILE A 140 16.46 -9.97 -8.60
N LEU A 141 16.61 -9.84 -9.92
CA LEU A 141 16.04 -8.72 -10.68
C LEU A 141 14.51 -8.76 -10.70
N ALA A 142 13.94 -9.96 -10.89
CA ALA A 142 12.49 -10.14 -10.90
C ALA A 142 11.87 -9.81 -9.54
N ASN A 143 12.50 -10.24 -8.44
CA ASN A 143 12.01 -10.00 -7.08
C ASN A 143 12.21 -8.53 -6.65
N LEU A 144 13.32 -7.90 -7.04
CA LEU A 144 13.50 -6.45 -6.87
C LEU A 144 12.42 -5.67 -7.62
N PHE A 145 12.15 -6.02 -8.87
CA PHE A 145 11.07 -5.40 -9.63
C PHE A 145 9.72 -5.56 -8.92
N ALA A 146 9.38 -6.77 -8.47
CA ALA A 146 8.11 -7.03 -7.79
C ALA A 146 8.00 -6.21 -6.50
N ILE A 147 9.00 -6.25 -5.62
CA ILE A 147 8.95 -5.64 -4.29
C ILE A 147 9.08 -4.10 -4.34
N CYS A 148 10.00 -3.60 -5.19
CA CYS A 148 10.36 -2.18 -5.15
C CYS A 148 9.61 -1.32 -6.18
N LEU A 149 8.99 -1.94 -7.19
CA LEU A 149 8.29 -1.19 -8.23
C LEU A 149 6.85 -1.67 -8.42
N PHE A 150 6.61 -2.93 -8.77
CA PHE A 150 5.27 -3.39 -9.13
C PHE A 150 4.27 -3.27 -7.97
N VAL A 151 4.59 -3.84 -6.81
CA VAL A 151 3.73 -3.79 -5.62
C VAL A 151 3.51 -2.35 -5.17
N PRO A 152 4.53 -1.50 -4.97
CA PRO A 152 4.32 -0.08 -4.64
C PRO A 152 3.45 0.68 -5.63
N VAL A 153 3.63 0.47 -6.93
CA VAL A 153 2.80 1.14 -7.95
C VAL A 153 1.33 0.78 -7.78
N VAL A 154 1.02 -0.50 -7.65
CA VAL A 154 -0.38 -0.96 -7.53
C VAL A 154 -0.98 -0.52 -6.20
N GLU A 155 -0.23 -0.64 -5.11
CA GLU A 155 -0.70 -0.22 -3.79
C GLU A 155 -0.96 1.29 -3.73
N GLU A 156 -0.09 2.11 -4.29
CA GLU A 156 -0.33 3.56 -4.33
C GLU A 156 -1.54 3.91 -5.21
N ILE A 157 -1.73 3.25 -6.35
CA ILE A 157 -2.92 3.43 -7.20
C ILE A 157 -4.18 3.09 -6.40
N PHE A 158 -4.20 1.97 -5.68
CA PHE A 158 -5.36 1.56 -4.91
C PHE A 158 -5.57 2.43 -3.67
N PHE A 159 -4.55 2.56 -2.79
CA PHE A 159 -4.73 3.22 -1.51
C PHE A 159 -4.81 4.74 -1.63
N ARG A 160 -3.97 5.39 -2.44
CA ARG A 160 -3.92 6.86 -2.56
C ARG A 160 -4.75 7.36 -3.73
N GLY A 161 -4.55 6.75 -4.88
CA GLY A 161 -5.28 7.13 -6.08
C GLY A 161 -6.78 6.87 -5.96
N PHE A 162 -7.19 5.77 -5.36
CA PHE A 162 -8.58 5.34 -5.29
C PHE A 162 -9.18 5.46 -3.88
N LEU A 163 -8.75 4.64 -2.89
CA LEU A 163 -9.41 4.53 -1.58
C LEU A 163 -9.39 5.86 -0.79
N LEU A 164 -8.21 6.47 -0.61
CA LEU A 164 -8.08 7.75 0.10
C LEU A 164 -8.96 8.82 -0.52
N LYS A 165 -8.98 8.90 -1.85
CA LYS A 165 -9.78 9.89 -2.55
C LYS A 165 -11.27 9.63 -2.39
N LEU A 166 -11.71 8.37 -2.42
CA LEU A 166 -13.09 7.99 -2.12
C LEU A 166 -13.48 8.38 -0.69
N LEU A 167 -12.62 8.13 0.29
CA LEU A 167 -12.87 8.49 1.68
C LEU A 167 -12.99 10.01 1.88
N ILE A 168 -12.15 10.81 1.22
CA ILE A 168 -12.20 12.29 1.27
C ILE A 168 -13.53 12.84 0.76
N THR A 169 -14.27 12.12 -0.09
CA THR A 169 -15.61 12.55 -0.51
C THR A 169 -16.66 12.46 0.61
N LYS A 170 -16.40 11.63 1.63
CA LYS A 170 -17.37 11.34 2.73
C LYS A 170 -16.92 11.89 4.08
N TRP A 171 -15.62 11.98 4.32
CA TRP A 171 -15.03 12.34 5.62
C TRP A 171 -13.98 13.44 5.48
N SER A 172 -13.56 13.98 6.62
CA SER A 172 -12.46 14.95 6.65
C SER A 172 -11.18 14.36 6.08
N VAL A 173 -10.31 15.21 5.56
CA VAL A 173 -8.98 14.79 5.05
C VAL A 173 -8.21 14.04 6.14
N PHE A 174 -8.24 14.53 7.38
CA PHE A 174 -7.57 13.90 8.52
C PHE A 174 -8.10 12.48 8.76
N SER A 175 -9.41 12.31 8.90
CA SER A 175 -10.03 11.00 9.11
C SER A 175 -9.74 10.04 7.95
N SER A 176 -9.76 10.54 6.72
CA SER A 176 -9.48 9.74 5.52
C SER A 176 -8.03 9.26 5.48
N VAL A 177 -7.07 10.11 5.86
CA VAL A 177 -5.65 9.72 5.98
C VAL A 177 -5.47 8.67 7.06
N VAL A 178 -6.05 8.89 8.25
CA VAL A 178 -5.98 7.93 9.36
C VAL A 178 -6.56 6.57 8.97
N LEU A 179 -7.77 6.55 8.41
CA LEU A 179 -8.44 5.30 8.01
C LEU A 179 -7.68 4.56 6.92
N THR A 180 -7.24 5.25 5.86
CA THR A 180 -6.47 4.63 4.78
C THR A 180 -5.16 4.04 5.31
N SER A 181 -4.47 4.79 6.19
CA SER A 181 -3.20 4.34 6.76
C SER A 181 -3.36 3.19 7.73
N LEU A 182 -4.45 3.17 8.50
CA LEU A 182 -4.77 2.08 9.41
C LEU A 182 -5.08 0.79 8.62
N VAL A 183 -5.93 0.87 7.60
CA VAL A 183 -6.24 -0.28 6.73
C VAL A 183 -4.95 -0.81 6.10
N PHE A 184 -4.12 0.07 5.55
CA PHE A 184 -2.84 -0.29 4.94
C PHE A 184 -1.91 -1.01 5.94
N ALA A 185 -1.79 -0.50 7.16
CA ALA A 185 -0.95 -1.09 8.20
C ALA A 185 -1.47 -2.45 8.69
N VAL A 186 -2.79 -2.59 8.90
CA VAL A 186 -3.42 -3.86 9.32
C VAL A 186 -3.21 -4.96 8.29
N LEU A 187 -3.25 -4.62 6.99
CA LEU A 187 -3.02 -5.58 5.90
C LEU A 187 -1.60 -6.15 5.85
N HIS A 188 -0.63 -5.55 6.55
CA HIS A 188 0.71 -6.14 6.72
C HIS A 188 0.72 -7.33 7.69
N GLY A 189 -0.37 -7.56 8.46
CA GLY A 189 -0.61 -8.77 9.22
C GLY A 189 0.33 -9.03 10.39
N HIS A 190 1.07 -8.03 10.87
CA HIS A 190 2.02 -8.18 11.98
C HIS A 190 1.96 -6.97 12.93
N LEU A 191 1.78 -7.21 14.24
CA LEU A 191 1.65 -6.14 15.23
C LEU A 191 2.88 -5.22 15.29
N GLY A 192 4.07 -5.77 15.14
CA GLY A 192 5.31 -4.97 15.12
C GLY A 192 5.43 -4.04 13.91
N LEU A 193 4.69 -4.29 12.83
CA LEU A 193 4.63 -3.43 11.65
C LEU A 193 3.51 -2.38 11.73
N LEU A 194 2.56 -2.52 12.67
CA LEU A 194 1.37 -1.67 12.71
C LEU A 194 1.73 -0.19 12.80
N ILE A 195 2.55 0.20 13.77
CA ILE A 195 2.94 1.60 13.99
C ILE A 195 3.90 2.11 12.90
N PRO A 196 4.98 1.40 12.54
CA PRO A 196 5.88 1.80 11.46
C PRO A 196 5.18 2.00 10.12
N VAL A 197 4.37 1.02 9.71
CA VAL A 197 3.67 1.06 8.42
C VAL A 197 2.55 2.11 8.43
N PHE A 198 1.80 2.25 9.54
CA PHE A 198 0.80 3.32 9.68
C PHE A 198 1.44 4.70 9.48
N THR A 199 2.55 4.97 10.16
CA THR A 199 3.23 6.28 10.11
C THR A 199 3.76 6.54 8.69
N CYS A 200 4.43 5.57 8.08
CA CYS A 200 4.90 5.67 6.71
C CYS A 200 3.74 5.94 5.73
N SER A 201 2.64 5.18 5.87
CA SER A 201 1.44 5.33 5.06
C SER A 201 0.79 6.71 5.22
N ALA A 202 0.74 7.27 6.43
CA ALA A 202 0.21 8.61 6.68
C ALA A 202 1.07 9.68 6.01
N VAL A 203 2.40 9.59 6.11
CA VAL A 203 3.35 10.50 5.44
C VAL A 203 3.15 10.45 3.91
N ILE A 204 3.09 9.27 3.33
CA ILE A 204 2.86 9.06 1.89
C ILE A 204 1.49 9.61 1.47
N SER A 205 0.44 9.45 2.28
CA SER A 205 -0.90 9.99 2.01
C SER A 205 -0.89 11.52 1.98
N ILE A 206 -0.19 12.16 2.92
CA ILE A 206 -0.02 13.62 2.95
C ILE A 206 0.79 14.10 1.72
N LEU A 207 1.84 13.36 1.36
CA LEU A 207 2.64 13.64 0.16
C LEU A 207 1.79 13.59 -1.12
N TYR A 208 0.91 12.57 -1.26
CA TYR A 208 -0.05 12.47 -2.36
C TYR A 208 -1.00 13.67 -2.44
N ILE A 209 -1.56 14.06 -1.29
CA ILE A 209 -2.51 15.18 -1.23
C ILE A 209 -1.82 16.49 -1.67
N ARG A 210 -0.61 16.75 -1.16
CA ARG A 210 0.14 17.98 -1.41
C ARG A 210 0.74 18.04 -2.81
N SER A 211 1.29 16.94 -3.31
CA SER A 211 1.89 16.88 -4.66
C SER A 211 0.84 16.86 -5.77
N ARG A 212 -0.40 16.44 -5.46
CA ARG A 212 -1.47 16.17 -6.42
C ARG A 212 -1.03 15.21 -7.54
N SER A 213 -0.13 14.30 -7.22
CA SER A 213 0.46 13.30 -8.12
C SER A 213 0.70 12.01 -7.35
N ILE A 214 0.61 10.88 -8.04
CA ILE A 214 0.89 9.56 -7.45
C ILE A 214 2.39 9.21 -7.48
N TYR A 215 3.18 9.84 -8.35
CA TYR A 215 4.59 9.48 -8.54
C TYR A 215 5.49 9.73 -7.32
N PRO A 216 5.40 10.88 -6.59
CA PRO A 216 6.16 11.05 -5.35
C PRO A 216 5.86 10.00 -4.28
N PRO A 217 4.59 9.63 -3.99
CA PRO A 217 4.21 8.44 -3.21
C PRO A 217 4.90 7.15 -3.65
N ILE A 218 4.80 6.79 -4.94
CA ILE A 218 5.43 5.59 -5.49
C ILE A 218 6.94 5.60 -5.26
N LEU A 219 7.59 6.74 -5.50
CA LEU A 219 9.03 6.89 -5.27
C LEU A 219 9.39 6.65 -3.80
N THR A 220 8.71 7.31 -2.86
CA THR A 220 8.95 7.13 -1.42
C THR A 220 8.76 5.67 -1.01
N HIS A 221 7.64 5.05 -1.41
CA HIS A 221 7.30 3.68 -1.07
C HIS A 221 8.32 2.68 -1.65
N GLY A 222 8.62 2.79 -2.94
CA GLY A 222 9.60 1.92 -3.60
C GLY A 222 11.01 2.04 -3.00
N CYS A 223 11.44 3.26 -2.64
CA CYS A 223 12.72 3.47 -1.94
C CYS A 223 12.72 2.85 -0.54
N MET A 224 11.62 2.95 0.21
CA MET A 224 11.50 2.29 1.52
C MET A 224 11.63 0.77 1.38
N ASN A 225 10.92 0.17 0.43
CA ASN A 225 10.99 -1.27 0.18
C ASN A 225 12.41 -1.70 -0.25
N LEU A 226 13.07 -0.91 -1.11
CA LEU A 226 14.45 -1.18 -1.53
C LEU A 226 15.40 -1.21 -0.33
N LEU A 227 15.31 -0.23 0.57
CA LEU A 227 16.18 -0.18 1.76
C LEU A 227 15.91 -1.35 2.70
N VAL A 228 14.66 -1.73 2.92
CA VAL A 228 14.27 -2.89 3.72
C VAL A 228 14.90 -4.17 3.15
N VAL A 229 14.82 -4.36 1.83
CA VAL A 229 15.40 -5.53 1.16
C VAL A 229 16.93 -5.50 1.20
N MET A 230 17.57 -4.33 1.05
CA MET A 230 19.04 -4.20 1.15
C MET A 230 19.53 -4.54 2.56
N VAL A 231 18.85 -4.06 3.60
CA VAL A 231 19.18 -4.41 4.99
C VAL A 231 19.04 -5.93 5.22
N ALA A 232 17.96 -6.54 4.74
CA ALA A 232 17.75 -7.98 4.87
C ALA A 232 18.84 -8.80 4.15
N ALA A 233 19.28 -8.35 2.98
CA ALA A 233 20.33 -9.04 2.21
C ALA A 233 21.75 -8.84 2.79
N SER A 234 21.97 -7.83 3.65
CA SER A 234 23.26 -7.54 4.28
C SER A 234 23.42 -8.16 5.68
N ALA A 235 22.34 -8.61 6.31
CA ALA A 235 22.30 -9.23 7.64
C ALA A 235 22.54 -10.76 7.56
#